data_b68089493a047d71b226608ee7196725
#
_entry.id   b68089493a047d71b226608ee7196725
#
_cell.length_a   1.000
_cell.length_b   1.000
_cell.length_c   1.000
_cell.angle_alpha   90.00
_cell.angle_beta   90.00
_cell.angle_gamma   90.00
#
_symmetry.space_group_name_H-M   'P 1'
#
loop_
_entity.id
_entity.type
_entity.pdbx_description
1 polymer ?
#
loop_
_entity_poly.entity_id
_entity_poly.type
_entity_poly.pdbx_seq_one_letter_code
_entity_poly.pdbx_strand_id
1 'polypeptide(L)'
;MAEVALKTIADKLDSAKRYVERCLRSAKSEKVFCLVEGELDKRIYQKCLNDIYIEVCIANDDTNKAGYARVMEYVGDLRNEYPSARVIGIRDKDYSILLGTPYPDGVFHTDSRDIEMSILTSSSFIASDNSIQSKMADVCPYCKYLAFLRIYNEWCSIGCKINKYVKISLVYDSVNHKYYSDWKDRLNMN
;
A
#
# COMPACT_ATOMS: atom_id res chain seq x y z
N MET A 1 -18.36 6.75 29.84
CA MET A 1 -18.64 6.49 28.41
C MET A 1 -18.35 7.70 27.51
N ALA A 2 -18.63 8.93 27.89
CA ALA A 2 -18.33 10.14 27.11
C ALA A 2 -16.81 10.38 26.90
N GLU A 3 -15.99 10.10 27.90
CA GLU A 3 -14.55 10.32 27.88
C GLU A 3 -13.84 9.35 26.91
N VAL A 4 -14.32 8.10 26.80
CA VAL A 4 -13.82 7.10 25.83
C VAL A 4 -14.19 7.51 24.42
N ALA A 5 -15.40 8.05 24.21
CA ALA A 5 -15.83 8.53 22.88
C ALA A 5 -15.04 9.77 22.43
N LEU A 6 -14.76 10.71 23.35
CA LEU A 6 -13.94 11.90 23.06
C LEU A 6 -12.50 11.54 22.73
N LYS A 7 -11.91 10.57 23.43
CA LYS A 7 -10.56 10.07 23.16
C LYS A 7 -10.48 9.42 21.80
N THR A 8 -11.49 8.62 21.41
CA THR A 8 -11.57 7.97 20.08
C THR A 8 -11.73 8.99 18.95
N ILE A 9 -12.38 10.12 19.18
CA ILE A 9 -12.54 11.20 18.20
C ILE A 9 -11.22 11.99 18.05
N ALA A 10 -10.56 12.30 19.17
CA ALA A 10 -9.26 12.98 19.13
C ALA A 10 -8.18 12.14 18.45
N ASP A 11 -8.16 10.83 18.69
CA ASP A 11 -7.23 9.89 18.05
C ASP A 11 -7.49 9.72 16.54
N LYS A 12 -8.72 9.97 16.07
CA LYS A 12 -9.07 9.94 14.64
C LYS A 12 -8.69 11.22 13.88
N LEU A 13 -8.47 12.33 14.59
CA LEU A 13 -8.15 13.63 14.00
C LEU A 13 -6.65 13.94 14.03
N ASP A 14 -5.85 13.11 14.67
CA ASP A 14 -4.42 13.33 14.77
C ASP A 14 -3.70 12.68 13.59
N SER A 15 -2.81 13.41 12.93
CA SER A 15 -1.95 12.80 11.93
C SER A 15 -1.04 11.76 12.57
N ALA A 16 -0.68 10.73 11.81
CA ALA A 16 0.25 9.71 12.29
C ALA A 16 1.57 10.32 12.81
N LYS A 17 2.05 11.39 12.14
CA LYS A 17 3.24 12.12 12.56
C LYS A 17 3.10 12.66 13.98
N ARG A 18 2.04 13.41 14.28
CA ARG A 18 1.79 13.99 15.61
C ARG A 18 1.63 12.91 16.68
N TYR A 19 0.95 11.82 16.35
CA TYR A 19 0.82 10.68 17.25
C TYR A 19 2.19 10.11 17.64
N VAL A 20 3.03 9.80 16.64
CA VAL A 20 4.38 9.26 16.86
C VAL A 20 5.24 10.25 17.64
N GLU A 21 5.22 11.55 17.31
CA GLU A 21 5.93 12.60 18.05
C GLU A 21 5.56 12.63 19.53
N ARG A 22 4.26 12.54 19.85
CA ARG A 22 3.81 12.48 21.25
C ARG A 22 4.37 11.25 21.97
N CYS A 23 4.35 10.09 21.31
CA CYS A 23 4.91 8.87 21.87
C CYS A 23 6.42 8.99 22.10
N LEU A 24 7.16 9.58 21.17
CA LEU A 24 8.59 9.78 21.27
C LEU A 24 8.96 10.77 22.41
N ARG A 25 8.20 11.86 22.55
CA ARG A 25 8.41 12.84 23.63
C ARG A 25 8.09 12.28 25.03
N SER A 26 7.19 11.30 25.12
CA SER A 26 6.81 10.72 26.41
C SER A 26 7.86 9.81 27.05
N ALA A 27 9.02 9.62 26.44
CA ALA A 27 10.13 8.77 26.87
C ALA A 27 9.75 7.31 27.25
N LYS A 28 8.53 6.86 26.90
CA LYS A 28 8.00 5.56 27.28
C LYS A 28 7.98 4.55 26.13
N SER A 29 8.28 4.96 24.91
CA SER A 29 8.16 4.06 23.79
C SER A 29 9.50 3.48 23.38
N GLU A 30 9.75 2.25 23.81
CA GLU A 30 10.82 1.42 23.25
C GLU A 30 10.41 0.78 21.92
N LYS A 31 9.19 1.06 21.46
CA LYS A 31 8.62 0.49 20.25
C LYS A 31 9.24 1.06 18.99
N VAL A 32 9.26 0.25 17.95
CA VAL A 32 9.48 0.67 16.57
C VAL A 32 8.14 1.16 16.01
N PHE A 33 8.08 2.35 15.45
CA PHE A 33 6.92 2.84 14.73
C PHE A 33 7.05 2.48 13.25
N CYS A 34 6.09 1.73 12.75
CA CYS A 34 6.02 1.31 11.35
C CYS A 34 4.89 2.09 10.64
N LEU A 35 5.26 3.00 9.76
CA LEU A 35 4.32 3.78 8.96
C LEU A 35 3.99 3.04 7.66
N VAL A 36 2.69 2.92 7.34
CA VAL A 36 2.17 2.22 6.17
C VAL A 36 1.20 3.09 5.38
N GLU A 37 0.91 2.72 4.14
CA GLU A 37 0.12 3.54 3.21
C GLU A 37 -1.37 3.56 3.55
N GLY A 38 -1.93 2.44 4.01
CA GLY A 38 -3.37 2.32 4.14
C GLY A 38 -3.85 1.38 5.24
N GLU A 39 -5.18 1.31 5.36
CA GLU A 39 -5.85 0.51 6.39
C GLU A 39 -5.64 -1.00 6.18
N LEU A 40 -5.59 -1.46 4.94
CA LEU A 40 -5.36 -2.87 4.64
C LEU A 40 -3.95 -3.29 5.03
N ASP A 41 -2.94 -2.47 4.67
CA ASP A 41 -1.55 -2.69 5.08
C ASP A 41 -1.43 -2.77 6.59
N LYS A 42 -2.03 -1.81 7.30
CA LYS A 42 -2.04 -1.80 8.76
C LYS A 42 -2.59 -3.10 9.33
N ARG A 43 -3.74 -3.58 8.83
CA ARG A 43 -4.36 -4.81 9.31
C ARG A 43 -3.49 -6.04 9.08
N ILE A 44 -2.83 -6.10 7.93
CA ILE A 44 -1.95 -7.22 7.58
C ILE A 44 -0.70 -7.17 8.46
N TYR A 45 0.01 -6.04 8.49
CA TYR A 45 1.23 -5.92 9.27
C TYR A 45 1.02 -6.07 10.77
N GLN A 46 -0.12 -5.61 11.32
CA GLN A 46 -0.47 -5.85 12.72
C GLN A 46 -0.63 -7.33 13.07
N LYS A 47 -1.03 -8.17 12.10
CA LYS A 47 -1.12 -9.62 12.29
C LYS A 47 0.23 -10.33 12.16
N CYS A 48 1.13 -9.78 11.36
CA CYS A 48 2.42 -10.38 11.06
C CYS A 48 3.53 -9.93 12.01
N LEU A 49 3.43 -8.72 12.55
CA LEU A 49 4.45 -8.11 13.40
C LEU A 49 4.04 -8.21 14.87
N ASN A 50 5.03 -8.32 15.75
CA ASN A 50 4.79 -8.39 17.18
C ASN A 50 4.40 -7.00 17.73
N ASP A 51 3.17 -6.82 18.17
CA ASP A 51 2.58 -5.58 18.68
C ASP A 51 3.22 -5.06 19.99
N ILE A 52 3.93 -5.93 20.71
CA ILE A 52 4.69 -5.52 21.90
C ILE A 52 5.84 -4.59 21.52
N TYR A 53 6.50 -4.88 20.40
CA TYR A 53 7.69 -4.17 19.95
C TYR A 53 7.46 -3.21 18.78
N ILE A 54 6.42 -3.44 18.01
CA ILE A 54 6.17 -2.69 16.77
C ILE A 54 4.75 -2.13 16.79
N GLU A 55 4.64 -0.83 16.56
CA GLU A 55 3.36 -0.14 16.42
C GLU A 55 3.14 0.29 14.99
N VAL A 56 2.11 -0.27 14.34
CA VAL A 56 1.79 0.02 12.94
C VAL A 56 0.80 1.17 12.85
N CYS A 57 1.20 2.23 12.18
CA CYS A 57 0.41 3.46 11.99
C CYS A 57 0.19 3.73 10.51
N ILE A 58 -1.00 4.19 10.13
CA ILE A 58 -1.25 4.66 8.76
C ILE A 58 -0.65 6.06 8.63
N ALA A 59 0.15 6.30 7.60
CA ALA A 59 0.73 7.60 7.32
C ALA A 59 -0.33 8.55 6.73
N ASN A 60 -1.24 9.02 7.57
CA ASN A 60 -2.31 9.96 7.22
C ASN A 60 -1.98 11.38 7.72
N ASP A 61 -2.48 12.38 7.00
CA ASP A 61 -2.46 13.77 7.44
C ASP A 61 -3.71 14.14 8.28
N ASP A 62 -3.77 15.38 8.75
CA ASP A 62 -4.89 15.92 9.54
C ASP A 62 -6.23 15.88 8.79
N THR A 63 -6.22 15.74 7.46
CA THR A 63 -7.42 15.58 6.63
C THR A 63 -7.75 14.11 6.35
N ASN A 64 -7.06 13.20 7.03
CA ASN A 64 -7.15 11.74 6.86
C ASN A 64 -6.75 11.25 5.45
N LYS A 65 -5.96 12.04 4.71
CA LYS A 65 -5.36 11.58 3.46
C LYS A 65 -4.09 10.81 3.76
N ALA A 66 -4.02 9.60 3.26
CA ALA A 66 -2.89 8.70 3.39
C ALA A 66 -2.25 8.41 2.02
N GLY A 67 -1.18 7.63 2.00
CA GLY A 67 -0.53 7.15 0.79
C GLY A 67 0.99 7.23 0.85
N TYR A 68 1.63 6.68 -0.17
CA TYR A 68 3.08 6.50 -0.23
C TYR A 68 3.90 7.77 0.01
N ALA A 69 3.46 8.90 -0.53
CA ALA A 69 4.15 10.18 -0.36
C ALA A 69 4.24 10.58 1.11
N ARG A 70 3.17 10.31 1.90
CA ARG A 70 3.15 10.59 3.33
C ARG A 70 4.04 9.64 4.13
N VAL A 71 4.13 8.37 3.72
CA VAL A 71 5.08 7.43 4.34
C VAL A 71 6.51 7.97 4.21
N MET A 72 6.90 8.37 3.00
CA MET A 72 8.25 8.88 2.73
C MET A 72 8.54 10.18 3.50
N GLU A 73 7.61 11.14 3.44
CA GLU A 73 7.71 12.43 4.13
C GLU A 73 7.85 12.25 5.64
N TYR A 74 6.95 11.49 6.26
CA TYR A 74 6.90 11.37 7.72
C TYR A 74 8.06 10.56 8.29
N VAL A 75 8.51 9.51 7.59
CA VAL A 75 9.72 8.77 8.01
C VAL A 75 10.93 9.67 7.94
N GLY A 76 11.09 10.43 6.86
CA GLY A 76 12.19 11.38 6.70
C GLY A 76 12.19 12.45 7.80
N ASP A 77 11.06 13.12 8.01
CA ASP A 77 10.89 14.15 9.02
C ASP A 77 11.17 13.62 10.43
N LEU A 78 10.52 12.52 10.82
CA LEU A 78 10.66 11.95 12.16
C LEU A 78 12.07 11.47 12.45
N ARG A 79 12.78 10.88 11.48
CA ARG A 79 14.18 10.47 11.67
C ARG A 79 15.13 11.66 11.73
N ASN A 80 14.86 12.73 11.01
CA ASN A 80 15.64 13.96 11.07
C ASN A 80 15.45 14.70 12.41
N GLU A 81 14.20 14.81 12.87
CA GLU A 81 13.86 15.50 14.10
C GLU A 81 14.22 14.69 15.36
N TYR A 82 14.12 13.36 15.28
CA TYR A 82 14.39 12.42 16.36
C TYR A 82 15.38 11.33 15.89
N PRO A 83 16.68 11.60 15.76
CA PRO A 83 17.67 10.66 15.20
C PRO A 83 17.78 9.32 15.94
N SER A 84 17.43 9.27 17.22
CA SER A 84 17.40 8.04 18.02
C SER A 84 16.07 7.27 17.91
N ALA A 85 15.06 7.84 17.25
CA ALA A 85 13.76 7.20 17.11
C ALA A 85 13.82 5.99 16.17
N ARG A 86 13.15 4.92 16.59
CA ARG A 86 13.00 3.71 15.78
C ARG A 86 11.77 3.86 14.88
N VAL A 87 11.90 4.63 13.81
CA VAL A 87 10.82 4.85 12.84
C VAL A 87 11.22 4.24 11.51
N ILE A 88 10.33 3.44 10.95
CA ILE A 88 10.44 2.84 9.62
C ILE A 88 9.16 3.10 8.83
N GLY A 89 9.25 3.00 7.52
CA GLY A 89 8.10 3.01 6.62
C GLY A 89 8.07 1.76 5.76
N ILE A 90 6.90 1.26 5.47
CA ILE A 90 6.71 0.22 4.47
C ILE A 90 5.70 0.75 3.46
N ARG A 91 6.08 0.69 2.20
CA ARG A 91 5.25 1.12 1.08
C ARG A 91 5.17 0.05 0.01
N ASP A 92 4.18 0.17 -0.83
CA ASP A 92 4.08 -0.66 -2.01
C ASP A 92 5.25 -0.37 -2.97
N LYS A 93 5.81 -1.43 -3.51
CA LYS A 93 6.89 -1.35 -4.50
C LYS A 93 6.44 -0.68 -5.78
N ASP A 94 5.20 -0.91 -6.17
CA ASP A 94 4.61 -0.44 -7.43
C ASP A 94 5.58 -0.61 -8.61
N TYR A 95 5.85 0.48 -9.31
CA TYR A 95 6.82 0.55 -10.41
C TYR A 95 8.09 1.33 -10.03
N SER A 96 8.24 1.69 -8.75
CA SER A 96 9.30 2.59 -8.28
C SER A 96 10.69 2.13 -8.68
N ILE A 97 10.98 0.82 -8.58
CA ILE A 97 12.29 0.28 -8.98
C ILE A 97 12.49 0.40 -10.49
N LEU A 98 11.47 0.14 -11.30
CA LEU A 98 11.55 0.24 -12.75
C LEU A 98 11.75 1.69 -13.21
N LEU A 99 11.19 2.65 -12.45
CA LEU A 99 11.31 4.08 -12.71
C LEU A 99 12.54 4.71 -12.07
N GLY A 100 13.34 3.94 -11.33
CA GLY A 100 14.53 4.45 -10.64
C GLY A 100 14.21 5.42 -9.50
N THR A 101 13.01 5.32 -8.91
CA THR A 101 12.60 6.20 -7.81
C THR A 101 13.40 5.88 -6.55
N PRO A 102 14.15 6.82 -5.97
CA PRO A 102 14.92 6.56 -4.76
C PRO A 102 14.00 6.39 -3.54
N TYR A 103 14.45 5.56 -2.61
CA TYR A 103 13.81 5.40 -1.30
C TYR A 103 14.64 6.13 -0.24
N PRO A 104 14.00 6.95 0.62
CA PRO A 104 14.67 7.52 1.77
C PRO A 104 15.14 6.42 2.74
N ASP A 105 16.18 6.71 3.50
CA ASP A 105 16.66 5.81 4.55
C ASP A 105 15.55 5.52 5.56
N GLY A 106 15.40 4.24 5.92
CA GLY A 106 14.33 3.76 6.81
C GLY A 106 12.99 3.49 6.13
N VAL A 107 12.86 3.69 4.82
CA VAL A 107 11.68 3.28 4.05
C VAL A 107 11.99 2.01 3.26
N PHE A 108 11.17 0.99 3.48
CA PHE A 108 11.23 -0.29 2.81
C PHE A 108 10.06 -0.43 1.83
N HIS A 109 10.15 -1.39 0.95
CA HIS A 109 9.06 -1.72 0.02
C HIS A 109 8.67 -3.19 0.13
N THR A 110 7.47 -3.51 -0.33
CA THR A 110 7.02 -4.90 -0.47
C THR A 110 7.89 -5.68 -1.46
N ASP A 111 8.02 -6.99 -1.28
CA ASP A 111 8.80 -7.86 -2.17
C ASP A 111 8.21 -7.90 -3.58
N SER A 112 6.88 -7.98 -3.67
CA SER A 112 6.11 -7.86 -4.91
C SER A 112 5.62 -6.42 -5.10
N ARG A 113 4.78 -6.19 -6.12
CA ARG A 113 4.25 -4.87 -6.45
C ARG A 113 3.55 -4.19 -5.28
N ASP A 114 2.74 -4.96 -4.55
CA ASP A 114 1.95 -4.53 -3.39
C ASP A 114 1.88 -5.71 -2.39
N ILE A 115 1.31 -5.45 -1.22
CA ILE A 115 1.21 -6.46 -0.16
C ILE A 115 0.30 -7.62 -0.57
N GLU A 116 -0.76 -7.36 -1.32
CA GLU A 116 -1.67 -8.38 -1.83
C GLU A 116 -0.94 -9.35 -2.77
N MET A 117 -0.14 -8.83 -3.68
CA MET A 117 0.68 -9.64 -4.58
C MET A 117 1.76 -10.41 -3.83
N SER A 118 2.33 -9.83 -2.78
CA SER A 118 3.31 -10.53 -1.93
C SER A 118 2.70 -11.74 -1.24
N ILE A 119 1.44 -11.61 -0.76
CA ILE A 119 0.69 -12.72 -0.17
C ILE A 119 0.33 -13.75 -1.24
N LEU A 120 -0.27 -13.32 -2.35
CA LEU A 120 -0.72 -14.20 -3.43
C LEU A 120 0.41 -15.00 -4.07
N THR A 121 1.61 -14.44 -4.13
CA THR A 121 2.80 -15.10 -4.71
C THR A 121 3.62 -15.88 -3.68
N SER A 122 3.25 -15.82 -2.40
CA SER A 122 3.94 -16.60 -1.37
C SER A 122 3.77 -18.10 -1.60
N SER A 123 4.84 -18.87 -1.39
CA SER A 123 4.81 -20.32 -1.55
C SER A 123 3.76 -21.00 -0.66
N SER A 124 3.54 -20.47 0.54
CA SER A 124 2.55 -20.99 1.49
C SER A 124 1.12 -20.80 0.99
N PHE A 125 0.82 -19.65 0.37
CA PHE A 125 -0.50 -19.38 -0.18
C PHE A 125 -0.76 -20.20 -1.45
N ILE A 126 0.22 -20.29 -2.34
CA ILE A 126 0.15 -21.07 -3.57
C ILE A 126 -0.06 -22.56 -3.24
N ALA A 127 0.60 -23.10 -2.20
CA ALA A 127 0.45 -24.46 -1.79
C ALA A 127 -0.93 -24.77 -1.15
N SER A 128 -1.64 -23.75 -0.68
CA SER A 128 -2.92 -23.95 0.01
C SER A 128 -4.11 -24.19 -0.92
N ASP A 129 -4.06 -23.71 -2.19
CA ASP A 129 -5.16 -23.86 -3.14
C ASP A 129 -4.69 -23.85 -4.61
N ASN A 130 -4.67 -25.00 -5.23
CA ASN A 130 -4.31 -25.16 -6.66
C ASN A 130 -5.26 -24.43 -7.63
N SER A 131 -6.51 -24.14 -7.21
CA SER A 131 -7.47 -23.42 -8.04
C SER A 131 -7.05 -21.96 -8.26
N ILE A 132 -6.30 -21.39 -7.32
CA ILE A 132 -5.78 -20.02 -7.40
C ILE A 132 -4.73 -19.90 -8.50
N GLN A 133 -3.85 -20.89 -8.65
CA GLN A 133 -2.83 -20.90 -9.71
C GLN A 133 -3.47 -20.86 -11.10
N SER A 134 -4.51 -21.68 -11.32
CA SER A 134 -5.23 -21.69 -12.58
C SER A 134 -5.86 -20.33 -12.86
N LYS A 135 -6.58 -19.75 -11.89
CA LYS A 135 -7.19 -18.43 -12.03
C LYS A 135 -6.16 -17.32 -12.27
N MET A 136 -5.01 -17.38 -11.58
CA MET A 136 -3.92 -16.42 -11.82
C MET A 136 -3.35 -16.55 -13.23
N ALA A 137 -3.17 -17.77 -13.75
CA ALA A 137 -2.69 -18.00 -15.11
C ALA A 137 -3.63 -17.37 -16.15
N ASP A 138 -4.94 -17.46 -15.93
CA ASP A 138 -5.94 -16.87 -16.81
C ASP A 138 -5.92 -15.33 -16.78
N VAL A 139 -5.69 -14.75 -15.61
CA VAL A 139 -5.71 -13.29 -15.38
C VAL A 139 -4.38 -12.61 -15.75
N CYS A 140 -3.25 -13.30 -15.56
CA CYS A 140 -1.91 -12.74 -15.75
C CYS A 140 -1.69 -12.02 -17.11
N PRO A 141 -2.12 -12.54 -18.27
CA PRO A 141 -1.89 -11.87 -19.55
C PRO A 141 -2.49 -10.45 -19.59
N TYR A 142 -3.68 -10.28 -19.02
CA TYR A 142 -4.38 -8.99 -18.96
C TYR A 142 -3.75 -8.05 -17.95
N CYS A 143 -3.37 -8.58 -16.78
CA CYS A 143 -2.65 -7.81 -15.76
C CYS A 143 -1.32 -7.28 -16.28
N LYS A 144 -0.57 -8.08 -17.05
CA LYS A 144 0.68 -7.64 -17.70
C LYS A 144 0.44 -6.47 -18.65
N TYR A 145 -0.60 -6.53 -19.45
CA TYR A 145 -0.93 -5.47 -20.39
C TYR A 145 -1.29 -4.16 -19.68
N LEU A 146 -2.18 -4.24 -18.66
CA LEU A 146 -2.53 -3.07 -17.85
C LEU A 146 -1.34 -2.51 -17.08
N ALA A 147 -0.47 -3.37 -16.56
CA ALA A 147 0.75 -2.96 -15.90
C ALA A 147 1.67 -2.20 -16.87
N PHE A 148 1.85 -2.71 -18.10
CA PHE A 148 2.63 -2.05 -19.12
C PHE A 148 2.09 -0.66 -19.47
N LEU A 149 0.77 -0.52 -19.65
CA LEU A 149 0.14 0.78 -19.90
C LEU A 149 0.37 1.77 -18.75
N ARG A 150 0.30 1.31 -17.51
CA ARG A 150 0.57 2.16 -16.34
C ARG A 150 2.03 2.59 -16.29
N ILE A 151 2.96 1.66 -16.47
CA ILE A 151 4.40 1.97 -16.52
C ILE A 151 4.68 3.00 -17.61
N TYR A 152 4.15 2.78 -18.82
CA TYR A 152 4.32 3.68 -19.94
C TYR A 152 3.74 5.08 -19.67
N ASN A 153 2.55 5.13 -19.07
CA ASN A 153 1.92 6.39 -18.67
C ASN A 153 2.78 7.17 -17.67
N GLU A 154 3.32 6.50 -16.67
CA GLU A 154 4.20 7.13 -15.67
C GLU A 154 5.55 7.52 -16.29
N TRP A 155 6.17 6.63 -17.04
CA TRP A 155 7.46 6.88 -17.69
C TRP A 155 7.40 8.11 -18.61
N CYS A 156 6.36 8.20 -19.44
CA CYS A 156 6.19 9.30 -20.38
C CYS A 156 5.51 10.53 -19.76
N SER A 157 5.15 10.50 -18.48
CA SER A 157 4.44 11.58 -17.76
C SER A 157 3.16 12.02 -18.48
N ILE A 158 2.45 11.08 -19.12
CA ILE A 158 1.26 11.37 -19.93
C ILE A 158 0.09 11.88 -19.07
N GLY A 159 0.05 11.52 -17.79
CA GLY A 159 -0.99 11.93 -16.84
C GLY A 159 -2.36 11.29 -17.11
N CYS A 160 -2.42 10.21 -17.89
CA CYS A 160 -3.66 9.49 -18.17
C CYS A 160 -4.17 8.77 -16.93
N LYS A 161 -5.43 8.99 -16.55
CA LYS A 161 -6.06 8.33 -15.40
C LYS A 161 -6.57 6.93 -15.79
N ILE A 162 -5.66 6.01 -16.11
CA ILE A 162 -5.97 4.66 -16.59
C ILE A 162 -6.99 3.97 -15.68
N ASN A 163 -6.84 4.07 -14.37
CA ASN A 163 -7.77 3.45 -13.40
C ASN A 163 -9.20 4.00 -13.47
N LYS A 164 -9.38 5.22 -13.98
CA LYS A 164 -10.71 5.82 -14.13
C LYS A 164 -11.44 5.27 -15.34
N TYR A 165 -10.71 4.96 -16.40
CA TYR A 165 -11.27 4.57 -17.69
C TYR A 165 -11.26 3.05 -17.91
N VAL A 166 -10.27 2.36 -17.37
CA VAL A 166 -10.14 0.90 -17.49
C VAL A 166 -10.71 0.24 -16.25
N LYS A 167 -12.03 0.04 -16.23
CA LYS A 167 -12.68 -0.78 -15.20
C LYS A 167 -12.54 -2.24 -15.56
N ILE A 168 -12.21 -3.09 -14.60
CA ILE A 168 -12.11 -4.53 -14.81
C ILE A 168 -13.40 -5.14 -15.38
N SER A 169 -14.55 -4.57 -15.03
CA SER A 169 -15.86 -4.95 -15.57
C SER A 169 -16.02 -4.72 -17.08
N LEU A 170 -15.17 -3.95 -17.72
CA LEU A 170 -15.15 -3.78 -19.17
C LEU A 170 -14.46 -4.95 -19.87
N VAL A 171 -13.58 -5.64 -19.17
CA VAL A 171 -12.76 -6.73 -19.74
C VAL A 171 -13.11 -8.10 -19.18
N TYR A 172 -13.72 -8.14 -17.99
CA TYR A 172 -14.00 -9.38 -17.26
C TYR A 172 -15.47 -9.48 -16.82
N ASP A 173 -16.10 -10.58 -17.21
CA ASP A 173 -17.43 -10.97 -16.75
C ASP A 173 -17.33 -11.73 -15.42
N SER A 174 -17.64 -11.04 -14.33
CA SER A 174 -17.55 -11.62 -12.98
C SER A 174 -18.63 -12.68 -12.71
N VAL A 175 -19.70 -12.71 -13.49
CA VAL A 175 -20.78 -13.70 -13.34
C VAL A 175 -20.38 -15.04 -13.97
N ASN A 176 -19.81 -14.99 -15.17
CA ASN A 176 -19.37 -16.16 -15.90
C ASN A 176 -17.90 -16.51 -15.72
N HIS A 177 -17.18 -15.75 -14.88
CA HIS A 177 -15.76 -15.91 -14.58
C HIS A 177 -14.87 -16.01 -15.83
N LYS A 178 -15.13 -15.18 -16.84
CA LYS A 178 -14.37 -15.18 -18.11
C LYS A 178 -14.11 -13.77 -18.62
N TYR A 179 -13.07 -13.65 -19.44
CA TYR A 179 -12.82 -12.41 -20.17
C TYR A 179 -13.70 -12.31 -21.40
N TYR A 180 -14.13 -11.10 -21.70
CA TYR A 180 -14.81 -10.84 -22.97
C TYR A 180 -13.83 -10.99 -24.13
N SER A 181 -14.19 -11.70 -25.18
CA SER A 181 -13.35 -11.86 -26.37
C SER A 181 -13.09 -10.52 -27.08
N ASP A 182 -14.01 -9.58 -26.95
CA ASP A 182 -14.00 -8.22 -27.51
C ASP A 182 -13.48 -7.16 -26.55
N TRP A 183 -12.70 -7.56 -25.53
CA TRP A 183 -12.24 -6.64 -24.47
C TRP A 183 -11.45 -5.44 -25.00
N LYS A 184 -10.70 -5.60 -26.12
CA LYS A 184 -9.95 -4.51 -26.75
C LYS A 184 -10.88 -3.43 -27.30
N ASP A 185 -11.96 -3.85 -27.98
CA ASP A 185 -12.94 -2.95 -28.54
C ASP A 185 -13.71 -2.20 -27.44
N ARG A 186 -14.00 -2.89 -26.33
CA ARG A 186 -14.63 -2.29 -25.15
C ARG A 186 -13.78 -1.22 -24.49
N LEU A 187 -12.47 -1.27 -24.67
CA LEU A 187 -11.53 -0.26 -24.18
C LEU A 187 -11.24 0.85 -25.20
N ASN A 188 -11.89 0.84 -26.39
CA ASN A 188 -11.60 1.76 -27.49
C ASN A 188 -10.10 1.79 -27.86
N MET A 189 -9.48 0.61 -27.89
CA MET A 189 -8.05 0.45 -28.14
C MET A 189 -7.81 -0.02 -29.58
N ASN A 190 -8.41 0.69 -30.56
CA ASN A 190 -8.14 0.50 -31.97
C ASN A 190 -7.00 1.40 -32.48
#